data_af3bfad30536aa92c37b25ad98fa7931
#
_entry.id   af3bfad30536aa92c37b25ad98fa7931
#
_cell.length_a   1.000
_cell.length_b   1.000
_cell.length_c   1.000
_cell.angle_alpha   90.00
_cell.angle_beta   90.00
_cell.angle_gamma   90.00
#
_symmetry.space_group_name_H-M   'P 1'
#
loop_
_entity.id
_entity.type
_entity.pdbx_description
1 polymer ?
#
loop_
_entity_poly.entity_id
_entity_poly.type
_entity_poly.pdbx_seq_one_letter_code
_entity_poly.pdbx_strand_id
1 'polypeptide(L)'
;MKNKKTVVILLIILLTLCTLFIWSNSLKGPEESGKDSGFVVKLLKPLLDFLGIKDYDVQVLTVRKAAHFTEFFILGTVLSFLVRSIGFRWFGYGLFYGLTVGVIDEYIQSFTGRGSSVADVLIDFSGFCIAVL
;
A
#
# COMPACT_ATOMS: atom_id res chain seq x y z
N MET A 1 -7.27 -19.35 -25.53
CA MET A 1 -7.11 -20.04 -24.24
C MET A 1 -5.69 -19.94 -23.64
N LYS A 2 -4.61 -20.13 -24.40
CA LYS A 2 -3.22 -19.97 -23.89
C LYS A 2 -2.97 -18.58 -23.31
N ASN A 3 -3.48 -17.52 -23.95
CA ASN A 3 -3.26 -16.13 -23.53
C ASN A 3 -3.87 -15.82 -22.15
N LYS A 4 -5.08 -16.36 -21.84
CA LYS A 4 -5.75 -16.12 -20.55
C LYS A 4 -4.97 -16.72 -19.36
N LYS A 5 -4.45 -17.93 -19.50
CA LYS A 5 -3.63 -18.56 -18.45
C LYS A 5 -2.34 -17.77 -18.18
N THR A 6 -1.68 -17.32 -19.24
CA THR A 6 -0.48 -16.48 -19.13
C THR A 6 -0.77 -15.16 -18.40
N VAL A 7 -1.87 -14.48 -18.75
CA VAL A 7 -2.28 -13.25 -18.06
C VAL A 7 -2.53 -13.48 -16.57
N VAL A 8 -3.23 -14.55 -16.21
CA VAL A 8 -3.50 -14.90 -14.80
C VAL A 8 -2.18 -15.15 -14.05
N ILE A 9 -1.25 -15.90 -14.65
CA ILE A 9 0.06 -16.16 -14.03
C ILE A 9 0.84 -14.86 -13.82
N LEU A 10 0.88 -13.98 -14.82
CA LEU A 10 1.56 -12.68 -14.72
C LEU A 10 0.93 -11.79 -13.63
N LEU A 11 -0.39 -11.77 -13.52
CA LEU A 11 -1.09 -11.01 -12.47
C LEU A 11 -0.80 -11.57 -11.07
N ILE A 12 -0.71 -12.89 -10.90
CA ILE A 12 -0.32 -13.51 -9.64
C ILE A 12 1.13 -13.14 -9.27
N ILE A 13 2.04 -13.21 -10.23
CA ILE A 13 3.44 -12.81 -10.02
C ILE A 13 3.49 -11.32 -9.61
N LEU A 14 2.79 -10.46 -10.32
CA LEU A 14 2.76 -9.02 -10.02
C LEU A 14 2.16 -8.75 -8.64
N LEU A 15 1.06 -9.42 -8.28
CA LEU A 15 0.44 -9.32 -6.97
C LEU A 15 1.42 -9.71 -5.85
N THR A 16 2.15 -10.81 -6.04
CA THR A 16 3.18 -11.27 -5.10
C THR A 16 4.31 -10.24 -4.97
N LEU A 17 4.79 -9.69 -6.08
CA LEU A 17 5.85 -8.68 -6.07
C LEU A 17 5.39 -7.38 -5.37
N CYS A 18 4.15 -6.93 -5.60
CA CYS A 18 3.58 -5.79 -4.89
C CYS A 18 3.53 -6.04 -3.37
N THR A 19 3.08 -7.22 -2.95
CA THR A 19 3.02 -7.59 -1.53
C THR A 19 4.41 -7.61 -0.89
N LEU A 20 5.38 -8.23 -1.55
CA LEU A 20 6.77 -8.26 -1.06
C LEU A 20 7.39 -6.85 -1.00
N PHE A 21 7.06 -5.99 -1.96
CA PHE A 21 7.50 -4.60 -1.96
C PHE A 21 6.94 -3.82 -0.76
N ILE A 22 5.62 -3.93 -0.47
CA ILE A 22 4.97 -3.32 0.69
C ILE A 22 5.68 -3.78 1.97
N TRP A 23 5.80 -5.08 2.19
CA TRP A 23 6.43 -5.61 3.40
C TRP A 23 7.92 -5.27 3.50
N SER A 24 8.65 -5.18 2.37
CA SER A 24 10.05 -4.73 2.38
C SER A 24 10.20 -3.27 2.84
N ASN A 25 9.26 -2.41 2.45
CA ASN A 25 9.22 -1.03 2.92
C ASN A 25 8.90 -0.95 4.43
N SER A 26 8.09 -1.85 4.95
CA SER A 26 7.74 -1.91 6.37
C SER A 26 8.84 -2.47 7.26
N LEU A 27 9.80 -3.18 6.67
CA LEU A 27 11.03 -3.60 7.36
C LEU A 27 12.02 -2.45 7.61
N LYS A 28 11.89 -1.32 6.92
CA LYS A 28 12.73 -0.13 7.15
C LYS A 28 12.45 0.47 8.51
N GLY A 29 13.52 0.82 9.23
CA GLY A 29 13.40 1.52 10.52
C GLY A 29 12.88 2.96 10.36
N PRO A 30 12.54 3.63 11.49
CA PRO A 30 12.01 5.00 11.49
C PRO A 30 12.93 6.01 10.78
N GLU A 31 14.23 5.88 10.95
CA GLU A 31 15.23 6.79 10.37
C GLU A 31 15.26 6.67 8.84
N GLU A 32 15.32 5.45 8.31
CA GLU A 32 15.36 5.19 6.88
C GLU A 32 14.05 5.61 6.20
N SER A 33 12.91 5.20 6.78
CA SER A 33 11.58 5.61 6.32
C SER A 33 11.39 7.13 6.39
N GLY A 34 11.98 7.79 7.40
CA GLY A 34 11.95 9.23 7.54
C GLY A 34 12.78 9.95 6.45
N LYS A 35 13.92 9.40 6.06
CA LYS A 35 14.75 9.93 4.95
C LYS A 35 14.01 9.84 3.61
N ASP A 36 13.40 8.69 3.33
CA ASP A 36 12.62 8.48 2.11
C ASP A 36 11.43 9.46 2.03
N SER A 37 10.66 9.57 3.12
CA SER A 37 9.54 10.51 3.19
C SER A 37 10.01 11.97 3.12
N GLY A 38 11.12 12.31 3.76
CA GLY A 38 11.70 13.67 3.73
C GLY A 38 12.14 14.11 2.34
N PHE A 39 12.63 13.17 1.51
CA PHE A 39 12.93 13.47 0.11
C PHE A 39 11.64 13.83 -0.67
N VAL A 40 10.56 13.05 -0.50
CA VAL A 40 9.28 13.32 -1.14
C VAL A 40 8.65 14.61 -0.62
N VAL A 41 8.76 14.89 0.69
CA VAL A 41 8.32 16.18 1.28
C VAL A 41 9.00 17.36 0.61
N LYS A 42 10.32 17.31 0.38
CA LYS A 42 11.03 18.39 -0.32
C LYS A 42 10.48 18.63 -1.73
N LEU A 43 10.14 17.56 -2.44
CA LEU A 43 9.57 17.63 -3.79
C LEU A 43 8.16 18.20 -3.78
N LEU A 44 7.34 17.80 -2.80
CA LEU A 44 5.92 18.17 -2.69
C LEU A 44 5.68 19.40 -1.80
N LYS A 45 6.75 20.02 -1.27
CA LYS A 45 6.64 21.14 -0.32
C LYS A 45 5.70 22.25 -0.78
N PRO A 46 5.74 22.76 -2.03
CA PRO A 46 4.84 23.81 -2.47
C PRO A 46 3.36 23.41 -2.38
N LEU A 47 3.05 22.13 -2.67
CA LEU A 47 1.70 21.58 -2.58
C LEU A 47 1.26 21.42 -1.13
N LEU A 48 2.12 20.90 -0.26
CA LEU A 48 1.83 20.70 1.16
C LEU A 48 1.59 22.05 1.87
N ASP A 49 2.43 23.04 1.57
CA ASP A 49 2.27 24.40 2.11
C ASP A 49 0.97 25.06 1.61
N PHE A 50 0.60 24.84 0.34
CA PHE A 50 -0.67 25.30 -0.24
C PHE A 50 -1.89 24.66 0.47
N LEU A 51 -1.78 23.37 0.84
CA LEU A 51 -2.79 22.65 1.60
C LEU A 51 -2.83 23.06 3.09
N GLY A 52 -1.98 23.99 3.52
CA GLY A 52 -1.91 24.47 4.90
C GLY A 52 -1.13 23.56 5.86
N ILE A 53 -0.47 22.51 5.36
CA ILE A 53 0.36 21.60 6.15
C ILE A 53 1.77 22.20 6.23
N LYS A 54 2.03 23.03 7.23
CA LYS A 54 3.29 23.79 7.37
C LYS A 54 4.31 23.12 8.28
N ASP A 55 3.86 22.32 9.23
CA ASP A 55 4.71 21.60 10.15
C ASP A 55 5.41 20.44 9.43
N TYR A 56 6.74 20.37 9.56
CA TYR A 56 7.55 19.37 8.83
C TYR A 56 7.25 17.94 9.25
N ASP A 57 7.05 17.69 10.55
CA ASP A 57 6.75 16.33 11.04
C ASP A 57 5.37 15.87 10.55
N VAL A 58 4.41 16.80 10.48
CA VAL A 58 3.09 16.53 9.90
C VAL A 58 3.20 16.28 8.39
N GLN A 59 4.06 17.01 7.67
CA GLN A 59 4.32 16.78 6.25
C GLN A 59 4.90 15.37 6.01
N VAL A 60 5.91 14.97 6.79
CA VAL A 60 6.52 13.62 6.72
C VAL A 60 5.48 12.53 7.00
N LEU A 61 4.68 12.69 8.05
CA LEU A 61 3.63 11.75 8.39
C LEU A 61 2.58 11.63 7.29
N THR A 62 2.13 12.76 6.73
CA THR A 62 1.15 12.81 5.65
C THR A 62 1.66 12.11 4.40
N VAL A 63 2.89 12.39 4.00
CA VAL A 63 3.52 11.75 2.83
C VAL A 63 3.65 10.24 3.04
N ARG A 64 4.05 9.80 4.24
CA ARG A 64 4.15 8.37 4.56
C ARG A 64 2.81 7.67 4.46
N LYS A 65 1.75 8.23 5.03
CA LYS A 65 0.40 7.67 4.94
C LYS A 65 -0.14 7.66 3.50
N ALA A 66 0.13 8.71 2.73
CA ALA A 66 -0.23 8.77 1.31
C ALA A 66 0.53 7.71 0.47
N ALA A 67 1.80 7.44 0.81
CA ALA A 67 2.57 6.39 0.16
C ALA A 67 1.96 5.00 0.43
N HIS A 68 1.67 4.67 1.69
CA HIS A 68 0.98 3.41 2.05
C HIS A 68 -0.37 3.27 1.35
N PHE A 69 -1.22 4.29 1.41
CA PHE A 69 -2.48 4.30 0.67
C PHE A 69 -2.28 3.99 -0.82
N THR A 70 -1.27 4.60 -1.45
CA THR A 70 -0.96 4.40 -2.88
C THR A 70 -0.46 2.98 -3.16
N GLU A 71 0.39 2.43 -2.31
CA GLU A 71 0.88 1.05 -2.43
C GLU A 71 -0.28 0.05 -2.38
N PHE A 72 -1.21 0.23 -1.44
CA PHE A 72 -2.40 -0.62 -1.34
C PHE A 72 -3.41 -0.37 -2.45
N PHE A 73 -3.52 0.85 -2.96
CA PHE A 73 -4.32 1.15 -4.15
C PHE A 73 -3.78 0.40 -5.39
N ILE A 74 -2.46 0.38 -5.58
CA ILE A 74 -1.83 -0.40 -6.66
C ILE A 74 -2.08 -1.89 -6.47
N LEU A 75 -1.92 -2.42 -5.26
CA LEU A 75 -2.19 -3.82 -4.92
C LEU A 75 -3.64 -4.19 -5.27
N GLY A 76 -4.60 -3.36 -4.87
CA GLY A 76 -6.03 -3.53 -5.17
C GLY A 76 -6.33 -3.50 -6.66
N THR A 77 -5.65 -2.60 -7.41
CA THR A 77 -5.78 -2.53 -8.88
C THR A 77 -5.35 -3.84 -9.53
N VAL A 78 -4.19 -4.38 -9.16
CA VAL A 78 -3.70 -5.67 -9.67
C VAL A 78 -4.67 -6.79 -9.33
N LEU A 79 -5.19 -6.81 -8.10
CA LEU A 79 -6.18 -7.81 -7.68
C LEU A 79 -7.49 -7.68 -8.47
N SER A 80 -7.96 -6.45 -8.74
CA SER A 80 -9.15 -6.21 -9.55
C SER A 80 -9.05 -6.86 -10.93
N PHE A 81 -7.91 -6.70 -11.61
CA PHE A 81 -7.66 -7.37 -12.88
C PHE A 81 -7.60 -8.89 -12.75
N LEU A 82 -7.00 -9.41 -11.68
CA LEU A 82 -6.94 -10.84 -11.42
C LEU A 82 -8.35 -11.42 -11.21
N VAL A 83 -9.17 -10.81 -10.34
CA VAL A 83 -10.54 -11.26 -10.06
C VAL A 83 -11.40 -11.23 -11.31
N ARG A 84 -11.29 -10.18 -12.13
CA ARG A 84 -11.99 -10.11 -13.44
C ARG A 84 -11.56 -11.24 -14.38
N SER A 85 -10.29 -11.66 -14.32
CA SER A 85 -9.76 -12.73 -15.16
C SER A 85 -10.18 -14.12 -14.70
N ILE A 86 -10.31 -14.37 -13.39
CA ILE A 86 -10.63 -15.70 -12.83
C ILE A 86 -12.11 -15.87 -12.46
N GLY A 87 -12.84 -14.78 -12.28
CA GLY A 87 -14.27 -14.74 -11.99
C GLY A 87 -14.60 -14.07 -10.66
N PHE A 88 -15.71 -13.35 -10.64
CA PHE A 88 -16.15 -12.51 -9.51
C PHE A 88 -16.43 -13.30 -8.20
N ARG A 89 -16.66 -14.60 -8.28
CA ARG A 89 -16.80 -15.48 -7.09
C ARG A 89 -15.60 -15.41 -6.15
N TRP A 90 -14.43 -15.00 -6.65
CA TRP A 90 -13.19 -14.86 -5.87
C TRP A 90 -13.04 -13.51 -5.20
N PHE A 91 -13.97 -12.58 -5.41
CA PHE A 91 -13.91 -11.21 -4.90
C PHE A 91 -13.75 -11.15 -3.36
N GLY A 92 -14.56 -11.93 -2.61
CA GLY A 92 -14.48 -11.97 -1.15
C GLY A 92 -13.12 -12.45 -0.63
N TYR A 93 -12.53 -13.46 -1.28
CA TYR A 93 -11.17 -13.91 -0.95
C TYR A 93 -10.13 -12.84 -1.25
N GLY A 94 -10.34 -12.06 -2.31
CA GLY A 94 -9.49 -10.93 -2.65
C GLY A 94 -9.54 -9.82 -1.59
N LEU A 95 -10.71 -9.48 -1.06
CA LEU A 95 -10.86 -8.52 0.03
C LEU A 95 -10.16 -9.02 1.31
N PHE A 96 -10.36 -10.30 1.65
CA PHE A 96 -9.68 -10.91 2.80
C PHE A 96 -8.15 -10.90 2.63
N TYR A 97 -7.65 -11.16 1.42
CA TYR A 97 -6.24 -11.07 1.10
C TYR A 97 -5.68 -9.66 1.33
N GLY A 98 -6.34 -8.62 0.80
CA GLY A 98 -5.91 -7.23 0.99
C GLY A 98 -5.88 -6.81 2.45
N LEU A 99 -6.90 -7.17 3.24
CA LEU A 99 -6.93 -6.92 4.67
C LEU A 99 -5.78 -7.65 5.39
N THR A 100 -5.53 -8.92 5.04
CA THR A 100 -4.45 -9.71 5.62
C THR A 100 -3.08 -9.11 5.34
N VAL A 101 -2.85 -8.63 4.11
CA VAL A 101 -1.60 -7.94 3.75
C VAL A 101 -1.40 -6.70 4.62
N GLY A 102 -2.43 -5.88 4.85
CA GLY A 102 -2.36 -4.68 5.69
C GLY A 102 -2.10 -5.01 7.17
N VAL A 103 -2.77 -6.02 7.71
CA VAL A 103 -2.53 -6.47 9.09
C VAL A 103 -1.10 -6.97 9.28
N ILE A 104 -0.57 -7.75 8.33
CA ILE A 104 0.82 -8.23 8.38
C ILE A 104 1.80 -7.06 8.23
N ASP A 105 1.49 -6.09 7.38
CA ASP A 105 2.31 -4.88 7.20
C ASP A 105 2.47 -4.12 8.53
N GLU A 106 1.37 -3.83 9.20
CA GLU A 106 1.39 -3.17 10.51
C GLU A 106 2.07 -4.04 11.60
N TYR A 107 1.89 -5.35 11.53
CA TYR A 107 2.60 -6.26 12.42
C TYR A 107 4.12 -6.19 12.23
N ILE A 108 4.61 -6.16 10.99
CA ILE A 108 6.03 -5.97 10.67
C ILE A 108 6.52 -4.62 11.24
N GLN A 109 5.76 -3.53 11.05
CA GLN A 109 6.11 -2.21 11.56
C GLN A 109 6.26 -2.17 13.08
N SER A 110 5.47 -2.98 13.82
CA SER A 110 5.60 -3.06 15.28
C SER A 110 6.98 -3.54 15.75
N PHE A 111 7.67 -4.37 14.96
CA PHE A 111 9.03 -4.84 15.27
C PHE A 111 10.13 -3.85 14.83
N THR A 112 9.84 -2.96 13.91
CA THR A 112 10.81 -2.00 13.38
C THR A 112 10.80 -0.67 14.14
N GLY A 113 10.01 -0.55 15.20
CA GLY A 113 9.92 0.66 16.03
C GLY A 113 9.18 1.83 15.37
N ARG A 114 8.44 1.58 14.29
CA ARG A 114 7.67 2.62 13.58
C ARG A 114 6.32 2.94 14.22
N GLY A 115 5.91 2.15 15.20
CA GLY A 115 4.58 2.25 15.80
C GLY A 115 3.49 1.80 14.83
N SER A 116 2.76 0.76 15.21
CA SER A 116 1.63 0.25 14.42
C SER A 116 0.31 0.73 14.99
N SER A 117 -0.69 0.93 14.13
CA SER A 117 -2.02 1.30 14.57
C SER A 117 -3.12 0.67 13.70
N VAL A 118 -4.27 0.39 14.32
CA VAL A 118 -5.45 -0.08 13.58
C VAL A 118 -5.91 0.98 12.57
N ALA A 119 -5.69 2.27 12.85
CA ALA A 119 -6.03 3.35 11.93
C ALA A 119 -5.20 3.27 10.65
N ASP A 120 -3.93 2.87 10.73
CA ASP A 120 -3.08 2.71 9.55
C ASP A 120 -3.52 1.50 8.71
N VAL A 121 -3.91 0.37 9.33
CA VAL A 121 -4.56 -0.75 8.61
C VAL A 121 -5.81 -0.28 7.85
N LEU A 122 -6.63 0.59 8.43
CA LEU A 122 -7.83 1.11 7.78
C LEU A 122 -7.51 2.03 6.60
N ILE A 123 -6.46 2.85 6.71
CA ILE A 123 -5.99 3.70 5.60
C ILE A 123 -5.53 2.82 4.44
N ASP A 124 -4.69 1.85 4.69
CA ASP A 124 -4.16 0.90 3.71
C ASP A 124 -5.30 0.14 3.03
N PHE A 125 -6.19 -0.44 3.83
CA PHE A 125 -7.33 -1.19 3.32
C PHE A 125 -8.33 -0.31 2.56
N SER A 126 -8.48 0.97 2.92
CA SER A 126 -9.32 1.90 2.15
C SER A 126 -8.76 2.15 0.75
N GLY A 127 -7.45 2.35 0.62
CA GLY A 127 -6.78 2.47 -0.67
C GLY A 127 -6.98 1.23 -1.54
N PHE A 128 -6.83 0.05 -0.94
CA PHE A 128 -7.10 -1.24 -1.58
C PHE A 128 -8.56 -1.37 -2.05
N CYS A 129 -9.53 -1.08 -1.19
CA CYS A 129 -10.95 -1.20 -1.50
C CYS A 129 -11.38 -0.28 -2.65
N ILE A 130 -10.92 0.99 -2.64
CA ILE A 130 -11.23 1.95 -3.72
C ILE A 130 -10.75 1.43 -5.08
N ALA A 131 -9.62 0.73 -5.13
CA ALA A 131 -9.08 0.19 -6.37
C ALA A 131 -9.77 -1.10 -6.83
N VAL A 132 -10.35 -1.86 -5.91
CA VAL A 132 -11.00 -3.16 -6.22
C VAL A 132 -12.46 -2.96 -6.65
N LEU A 133 -13.12 -1.90 -6.20
CA LEU A 133 -14.49 -1.54 -6.56
C LEU A 133 -14.57 -0.94 -7.96
#